data_89022a9e71a7f281deae1366424678a1
#
_entry.id   89022a9e71a7f281deae1366424678a1
#
_cell.length_a   1.000
_cell.length_b   1.000
_cell.length_c   1.000
_cell.angle_alpha   90.00
_cell.angle_beta   90.00
_cell.angle_gamma   90.00
#
_symmetry.space_group_name_H-M   'P 1'
#
loop_
_entity.id
_entity.type
_entity.pdbx_description
1 polymer ?
#
loop_
_entity_poly.entity_id
_entity_poly.type
_entity_poly.pdbx_seq_one_letter_code
_entity_poly.pdbx_strand_id
1 'polypeptide(L)'
;MKTNVIIFLLVIFYLIDIPAQVYNSNEPLAHTFSIVARDPQTGEMGVAVQSHWFSVGSIVAWGEAGVGVVATQSFVNPSFGTRGLDLLKKGMTAQEVVELLISTDEGREMRQLAIVDSKGNSFAYTGSKCISEAGHFVGDGYSVQANMMLN
;
A
#
# COMPACT_ATOMS: atom_id res chain seq x y z
N MET A 1 15.10 -38.36 -36.74
CA MET A 1 15.50 -37.96 -35.36
C MET A 1 14.90 -36.68 -34.87
N LYS A 2 14.78 -35.61 -35.68
CA LYS A 2 14.23 -34.30 -35.19
C LYS A 2 12.74 -34.32 -34.78
N THR A 3 11.91 -35.10 -35.48
CA THR A 3 10.47 -35.21 -35.21
C THR A 3 10.15 -35.89 -33.88
N ASN A 4 10.92 -36.92 -33.52
CA ASN A 4 10.70 -37.67 -32.28
C ASN A 4 11.09 -36.86 -31.03
N VAL A 5 12.05 -35.94 -31.13
CA VAL A 5 12.45 -35.02 -30.03
C VAL A 5 11.35 -34.01 -29.74
N ILE A 6 10.67 -33.49 -30.78
CA ILE A 6 9.57 -32.53 -30.63
C ILE A 6 8.36 -33.19 -29.98
N ILE A 7 8.03 -34.42 -30.32
CA ILE A 7 6.92 -35.18 -29.72
C ILE A 7 7.24 -35.47 -28.25
N PHE A 8 8.48 -35.82 -27.92
CA PHE A 8 8.90 -36.07 -26.53
C PHE A 8 8.83 -34.79 -25.66
N LEU A 9 9.22 -33.64 -26.20
CA LEU A 9 9.08 -32.35 -25.53
C LEU A 9 7.61 -31.94 -25.33
N LEU A 10 6.73 -32.20 -26.28
CA LEU A 10 5.29 -31.95 -26.16
C LEU A 10 4.63 -32.84 -25.11
N VAL A 11 5.05 -34.12 -24.99
CA VAL A 11 4.53 -35.06 -23.99
C VAL A 11 4.99 -34.65 -22.58
N ILE A 12 6.22 -34.15 -22.42
CA ILE A 12 6.71 -33.65 -21.12
C ILE A 12 5.91 -32.42 -20.68
N PHE A 13 5.55 -31.53 -21.61
CA PHE A 13 4.69 -30.36 -21.27
C PHE A 13 3.27 -30.75 -20.83
N TYR A 14 2.75 -31.89 -21.30
CA TYR A 14 1.44 -32.42 -20.89
C TYR A 14 1.45 -33.12 -19.53
N LEU A 15 2.63 -33.51 -19.01
CA LEU A 15 2.78 -34.22 -17.75
C LEU A 15 3.17 -33.28 -16.59
N ILE A 16 3.36 -31.99 -16.86
CA ILE A 16 3.57 -31.00 -15.80
C ILE A 16 2.18 -30.45 -15.45
N ASP A 17 1.53 -31.05 -14.49
CA ASP A 17 0.45 -30.37 -13.77
C ASP A 17 1.05 -29.12 -13.12
N ILE A 18 0.93 -27.98 -13.76
CA ILE A 18 1.16 -26.69 -13.10
C ILE A 18 -0.07 -26.51 -12.20
N PRO A 19 0.05 -26.66 -10.86
CA PRO A 19 -1.06 -26.37 -9.99
C PRO A 19 -1.39 -24.89 -10.17
N ALA A 20 -2.43 -24.61 -10.97
CA ALA A 20 -3.06 -23.31 -10.93
C ALA A 20 -3.47 -23.10 -9.47
N GLN A 21 -3.10 -21.97 -8.90
CA GLN A 21 -3.51 -21.62 -7.56
C GLN A 21 -5.04 -21.74 -7.51
N VAL A 22 -5.55 -22.78 -6.83
CA VAL A 22 -6.98 -23.02 -6.74
C VAL A 22 -7.54 -21.88 -5.90
N TYR A 23 -8.32 -21.01 -6.54
CA TYR A 23 -9.07 -19.98 -5.85
C TYR A 23 -10.01 -20.67 -4.85
N ASN A 24 -9.76 -20.50 -3.56
CA ASN A 24 -10.65 -20.96 -2.52
C ASN A 24 -11.73 -19.89 -2.32
N SER A 25 -12.95 -20.18 -2.75
CA SER A 25 -14.09 -19.26 -2.64
C SER A 25 -14.46 -18.89 -1.18
N ASN A 26 -13.94 -19.63 -0.20
CA ASN A 26 -14.13 -19.32 1.21
C ASN A 26 -13.14 -18.27 1.75
N GLU A 27 -12.12 -17.91 0.96
CA GLU A 27 -11.15 -16.86 1.27
C GLU A 27 -11.23 -15.78 0.19
N PRO A 28 -12.05 -14.75 0.37
CA PRO A 28 -12.14 -13.68 -0.61
C PRO A 28 -10.78 -12.99 -0.77
N LEU A 29 -10.28 -12.87 -2.01
CA LEU A 29 -9.08 -12.11 -2.36
C LEU A 29 -9.32 -10.59 -2.23
N ALA A 30 -9.86 -10.17 -1.11
CA ALA A 30 -10.36 -8.82 -0.91
C ALA A 30 -9.42 -7.97 -0.03
N HIS A 31 -8.13 -8.28 -0.02
CA HIS A 31 -7.16 -7.62 0.84
C HIS A 31 -6.64 -6.33 0.22
N THR A 32 -6.45 -5.31 1.04
CA THR A 32 -5.72 -4.09 0.67
C THR A 32 -4.62 -3.87 1.69
N PHE A 33 -3.39 -3.71 1.21
CA PHE A 33 -2.27 -3.31 2.07
C PHE A 33 -1.32 -2.39 1.32
N SER A 34 -0.67 -1.51 2.08
CA SER A 34 0.33 -0.59 1.57
C SER A 34 1.49 -0.43 2.54
N ILE A 35 2.60 0.04 2.00
CA ILE A 35 3.79 0.42 2.75
C ILE A 35 4.28 1.78 2.27
N VAL A 36 4.71 2.60 3.20
CA VAL A 36 5.52 3.80 2.99
C VAL A 36 6.84 3.60 3.73
N ALA A 37 7.95 3.86 3.08
CA ALA A 37 9.27 3.62 3.69
C ALA A 37 10.32 4.59 3.18
N ARG A 38 11.39 4.78 4.00
CA ARG A 38 12.60 5.51 3.67
C ARG A 38 13.83 4.70 4.08
N ASP A 39 14.80 4.58 3.18
CA ASP A 39 16.10 4.02 3.49
C ASP A 39 16.92 5.06 4.30
N PRO A 40 17.36 4.73 5.52
CA PRO A 40 18.10 5.68 6.36
C PRO A 40 19.52 5.99 5.82
N GLN A 41 20.10 5.10 5.00
CA GLN A 41 21.44 5.26 4.46
C GLN A 41 21.46 6.09 3.18
N THR A 42 20.56 5.79 2.23
CA THR A 42 20.51 6.44 0.92
C THR A 42 19.56 7.63 0.89
N GLY A 43 18.57 7.67 1.77
CA GLY A 43 17.48 8.64 1.77
C GLY A 43 16.42 8.37 0.71
N GLU A 44 16.53 7.26 -0.04
CA GLU A 44 15.51 6.83 -0.98
C GLU A 44 14.20 6.55 -0.27
N MET A 45 13.10 6.96 -0.88
CA MET A 45 11.76 6.78 -0.35
C MET A 45 10.89 6.06 -1.35
N GLY A 46 10.00 5.19 -0.84
CA GLY A 46 9.09 4.42 -1.66
C GLY A 46 7.71 4.28 -1.03
N VAL A 47 6.72 4.10 -1.90
CA VAL A 47 5.37 3.75 -1.54
C VAL A 47 4.88 2.65 -2.45
N ALA A 48 4.28 1.61 -1.88
CA ALA A 48 3.68 0.52 -2.63
C ALA A 48 2.30 0.19 -2.06
N VAL A 49 1.41 -0.25 -2.95
CA VAL A 49 0.06 -0.69 -2.58
C VAL A 49 -0.35 -1.90 -3.41
N GLN A 50 -1.03 -2.83 -2.76
CA GLN A 50 -1.72 -3.94 -3.41
C GLN A 50 -3.18 -3.93 -2.95
N SER A 51 -4.09 -4.19 -3.88
CA SER A 51 -5.51 -4.32 -3.62
C SER A 51 -6.17 -5.18 -4.70
N HIS A 52 -7.35 -5.72 -4.41
CA HIS A 52 -8.22 -6.33 -5.42
C HIS A 52 -8.95 -5.26 -6.26
N TRP A 53 -8.98 -4.01 -5.82
CA TRP A 53 -9.53 -2.90 -6.59
C TRP A 53 -8.64 -2.54 -7.76
N PHE A 54 -9.27 -2.18 -8.87
CA PHE A 54 -8.56 -1.81 -10.10
C PHE A 54 -7.79 -0.49 -9.93
N SER A 55 -6.54 -0.47 -10.40
CA SER A 55 -5.72 0.75 -10.56
C SER A 55 -5.54 1.61 -9.31
N VAL A 56 -5.45 0.99 -8.12
CA VAL A 56 -5.32 1.72 -6.84
C VAL A 56 -4.06 2.57 -6.73
N GLY A 57 -3.00 2.25 -7.47
CA GLY A 57 -1.75 3.00 -7.46
C GLY A 57 -1.92 4.47 -7.81
N SER A 58 -2.90 4.81 -8.63
CA SER A 58 -3.17 6.19 -9.07
C SER A 58 -3.86 7.07 -8.01
N ILE A 59 -4.42 6.47 -6.95
CA ILE A 59 -5.19 7.19 -5.92
C ILE A 59 -4.70 6.95 -4.49
N VAL A 60 -3.91 5.89 -4.28
CA VAL A 60 -3.41 5.52 -2.95
C VAL A 60 -1.98 6.01 -2.74
N ALA A 61 -1.10 5.81 -3.73
CA ALA A 61 0.33 5.98 -3.62
C ALA A 61 0.78 7.36 -4.14
N TRP A 62 1.44 8.13 -3.27
CA TRP A 62 1.93 9.48 -3.59
C TRP A 62 3.35 9.63 -3.07
N GLY A 63 4.21 10.30 -3.83
CA GLY A 63 5.58 10.52 -3.41
C GLY A 63 6.23 11.68 -4.16
N GLU A 64 7.14 12.36 -3.48
CA GLU A 64 7.97 13.41 -4.07
C GLU A 64 9.39 13.33 -3.50
N ALA A 65 10.37 13.28 -4.39
CA ALA A 65 11.78 13.14 -4.01
C ALA A 65 12.23 14.27 -3.09
N GLY A 66 12.89 13.91 -1.98
CA GLY A 66 13.37 14.86 -0.98
C GLY A 66 12.29 15.47 -0.08
N VAL A 67 11.01 15.11 -0.26
CA VAL A 67 9.88 15.63 0.51
C VAL A 67 9.27 14.55 1.40
N GLY A 68 8.78 13.46 0.81
CA GLY A 68 8.14 12.38 1.55
C GLY A 68 7.28 11.48 0.68
N VAL A 69 6.66 10.50 1.32
CA VAL A 69 5.74 9.54 0.72
C VAL A 69 4.47 9.40 1.55
N VAL A 70 3.34 9.22 0.84
CA VAL A 70 2.00 9.17 1.44
C VAL A 70 1.25 7.98 0.85
N ALA A 71 0.57 7.21 1.70
CA ALA A 71 -0.40 6.20 1.30
C ALA A 71 -1.74 6.48 1.96
N THR A 72 -2.81 6.64 1.16
CA THR A 72 -4.19 6.83 1.65
C THR A 72 -5.07 5.71 1.12
N GLN A 73 -5.74 4.97 1.99
CA GLN A 73 -6.54 3.80 1.62
C GLN A 73 -7.80 3.64 2.49
N SER A 74 -8.46 2.47 2.43
CA SER A 74 -9.82 2.22 2.90
C SER A 74 -10.81 3.02 2.04
N PHE A 75 -11.70 3.83 2.60
CA PHE A 75 -12.41 4.82 1.78
C PHE A 75 -11.47 5.98 1.48
N VAL A 76 -10.76 5.87 0.36
CA VAL A 76 -9.66 6.75 0.01
C VAL A 76 -10.08 8.22 -0.14
N ASN A 77 -9.23 9.13 0.33
CA ASN A 77 -9.31 10.56 0.00
C ASN A 77 -8.06 10.96 -0.80
N PRO A 78 -8.12 11.01 -2.14
CA PRO A 78 -6.95 11.30 -2.97
C PRO A 78 -6.31 12.66 -2.67
N SER A 79 -7.08 13.64 -2.14
CA SER A 79 -6.52 14.94 -1.79
C SER A 79 -5.49 14.88 -0.66
N PHE A 80 -5.47 13.80 0.13
CA PHE A 80 -4.47 13.61 1.18
C PHE A 80 -3.07 13.43 0.62
N GLY A 81 -2.94 12.84 -0.59
CA GLY A 81 -1.66 12.71 -1.26
C GLY A 81 -1.01 14.06 -1.55
N THR A 82 -1.66 14.88 -2.36
CA THR A 82 -1.13 16.20 -2.77
C THR A 82 -1.02 17.16 -1.59
N ARG A 83 -2.06 17.26 -0.76
CA ARG A 83 -2.05 18.13 0.43
C ARG A 83 -0.99 17.69 1.43
N GLY A 84 -0.81 16.38 1.62
CA GLY A 84 0.21 15.83 2.51
C GLY A 84 1.62 16.24 2.07
N LEU A 85 1.95 16.05 0.78
CA LEU A 85 3.24 16.47 0.23
C LEU A 85 3.45 17.99 0.34
N ASP A 86 2.41 18.81 0.08
CA ASP A 86 2.51 20.26 0.20
C ASP A 86 2.75 20.73 1.65
N LEU A 87 2.18 20.04 2.63
CA LEU A 87 2.41 20.34 4.04
C LEU A 87 3.82 19.92 4.50
N LEU A 88 4.31 18.75 4.04
CA LEU A 88 5.69 18.31 4.26
C LEU A 88 6.71 19.32 3.68
N LYS A 89 6.47 19.87 2.49
CA LYS A 89 7.30 20.93 1.88
C LYS A 89 7.38 22.20 2.74
N LYS A 90 6.30 22.49 3.49
CA LYS A 90 6.27 23.62 4.44
C LYS A 90 7.01 23.32 5.75
N GLY A 91 7.61 22.12 5.88
CA GLY A 91 8.43 21.73 7.02
C GLY A 91 7.66 21.05 8.16
N MET A 92 6.39 20.71 7.98
CA MET A 92 5.64 19.93 8.95
C MET A 92 6.17 18.49 9.01
N THR A 93 6.11 17.88 10.18
CA THR A 93 6.44 16.46 10.39
C THR A 93 5.33 15.55 9.88
N ALA A 94 5.64 14.27 9.64
CA ALA A 94 4.64 13.27 9.23
C ALA A 94 3.44 13.23 10.19
N GLN A 95 3.68 13.31 11.51
CA GLN A 95 2.62 13.34 12.52
C GLN A 95 1.73 14.57 12.39
N GLU A 96 2.30 15.77 12.37
CA GLU A 96 1.54 17.01 12.24
C GLU A 96 0.68 17.04 10.98
N VAL A 97 1.21 16.50 9.87
CA VAL A 97 0.48 16.42 8.61
C VAL A 97 -0.70 15.46 8.72
N VAL A 98 -0.51 14.25 9.24
CA VAL A 98 -1.60 13.28 9.41
C VAL A 98 -2.69 13.86 10.31
N GLU A 99 -2.32 14.39 11.49
CA GLU A 99 -3.26 14.99 12.44
C GLU A 99 -4.07 16.14 11.84
N LEU A 100 -3.41 17.01 11.07
CA LEU A 100 -4.08 18.12 10.39
C LEU A 100 -5.06 17.64 9.30
N LEU A 101 -4.63 16.68 8.47
CA LEU A 101 -5.47 16.17 7.37
C LEU A 101 -6.72 15.48 7.90
N ILE A 102 -6.59 14.61 8.91
CA ILE A 102 -7.73 13.90 9.49
C ILE A 102 -8.64 14.82 10.32
N SER A 103 -8.09 15.83 11.00
CA SER A 103 -8.91 16.78 11.77
C SER A 103 -9.88 17.58 10.91
N THR A 104 -9.54 17.79 9.64
CA THR A 104 -10.33 18.56 8.67
C THR A 104 -11.19 17.69 7.75
N ASP A 105 -11.19 16.37 7.90
CA ASP A 105 -12.00 15.44 7.10
C ASP A 105 -13.16 14.87 7.94
N GLU A 106 -14.38 15.19 7.56
CA GLU A 106 -15.58 14.65 8.21
C GLU A 106 -15.68 13.12 8.06
N GLY A 107 -15.09 12.56 7.01
CA GLY A 107 -15.02 11.12 6.73
C GLY A 107 -13.86 10.40 7.41
N ARG A 108 -13.09 11.04 8.30
CA ARG A 108 -11.85 10.50 8.89
C ARG A 108 -11.97 9.08 9.47
N GLU A 109 -13.13 8.76 10.07
CA GLU A 109 -13.35 7.44 10.66
C GLU A 109 -13.32 6.27 9.65
N MET A 110 -13.42 6.58 8.36
CA MET A 110 -13.37 5.60 7.28
C MET A 110 -12.04 5.62 6.53
N ARG A 111 -11.06 6.41 6.97
CA ARG A 111 -9.77 6.59 6.29
C ARG A 111 -8.65 5.80 6.93
N GLN A 112 -7.71 5.36 6.08
CA GLN A 112 -6.36 5.02 6.51
C GLN A 112 -5.38 5.95 5.81
N LEU A 113 -4.42 6.46 6.55
CA LEU A 113 -3.41 7.39 6.04
C LEU A 113 -2.06 7.07 6.71
N ALA A 114 -1.01 6.92 5.91
CA ALA A 114 0.36 6.79 6.39
C ALA A 114 1.27 7.74 5.64
N ILE A 115 2.23 8.32 6.36
CA ILE A 115 3.20 9.28 5.83
C ILE A 115 4.58 8.96 6.40
N VAL A 116 5.60 9.06 5.55
CA VAL A 116 7.02 9.16 5.94
C VAL A 116 7.57 10.43 5.34
N ASP A 117 8.17 11.28 6.17
CA ASP A 117 8.81 12.52 5.73
C ASP A 117 10.28 12.30 5.29
N SER A 118 10.91 13.34 4.75
CA SER A 118 12.31 13.28 4.26
C SER A 118 13.34 13.01 5.35
N LYS A 119 12.98 13.13 6.63
CA LYS A 119 13.85 12.84 7.78
C LYS A 119 13.67 11.40 8.27
N GLY A 120 12.66 10.67 7.77
CA GLY A 120 12.30 9.32 8.20
C GLY A 120 11.29 9.26 9.34
N ASN A 121 10.73 10.41 9.77
CA ASN A 121 9.64 10.35 10.73
C ASN A 121 8.43 9.71 10.05
N SER A 122 7.86 8.70 10.71
CA SER A 122 6.74 7.91 10.22
C SER A 122 5.53 8.12 11.13
N PHE A 123 4.35 8.28 10.55
CA PHE A 123 3.10 8.32 11.30
C PHE A 123 1.95 7.76 10.49
N ALA A 124 0.98 7.12 11.15
CA ALA A 124 -0.20 6.55 10.49
C ALA A 124 -1.46 6.71 11.32
N TYR A 125 -2.59 6.65 10.61
CA TYR A 125 -3.93 6.70 11.17
C TYR A 125 -4.81 5.62 10.54
N THR A 126 -5.60 4.94 11.37
CA THR A 126 -6.67 4.03 10.93
C THR A 126 -7.95 4.43 11.68
N GLY A 127 -8.95 4.86 10.95
CA GLY A 127 -10.24 5.26 11.50
C GLY A 127 -11.07 4.06 11.97
N SER A 128 -11.91 4.29 12.95
CA SER A 128 -12.71 3.25 13.64
C SER A 128 -13.79 2.61 12.78
N LYS A 129 -14.12 3.21 11.63
CA LYS A 129 -15.13 2.74 10.66
C LYS A 129 -14.49 2.33 9.33
N CYS A 130 -13.21 2.04 9.32
CA CYS A 130 -12.57 1.41 8.16
C CYS A 130 -13.21 0.07 7.86
N ILE A 131 -13.08 -0.39 6.60
CA ILE A 131 -13.50 -1.74 6.24
C ILE A 131 -12.81 -2.72 7.19
N SER A 132 -13.57 -3.67 7.74
CA SER A 132 -13.16 -4.57 8.84
C SER A 132 -11.77 -5.19 8.65
N GLU A 133 -11.21 -5.65 9.75
CA GLU A 133 -9.86 -6.19 9.84
C GLU A 133 -8.83 -5.19 9.29
N ALA A 134 -8.96 -3.95 9.80
CA ALA A 134 -8.09 -2.83 9.45
C ALA A 134 -7.14 -2.48 10.59
N GLY A 135 -5.92 -2.12 10.23
CA GLY A 135 -4.90 -1.71 11.18
C GLY A 135 -3.68 -1.11 10.49
N HIS A 136 -2.75 -0.64 11.30
CA HIS A 136 -1.45 -0.17 10.85
C HIS A 136 -0.37 -0.51 11.87
N PHE A 137 0.86 -0.53 11.41
CA PHE A 137 2.05 -0.60 12.25
C PHE A 137 3.05 0.46 11.79
N VAL A 138 3.58 1.23 12.73
CA VAL A 138 4.59 2.27 12.47
C VAL A 138 5.92 1.81 13.05
N GLY A 139 6.94 1.76 12.20
CA GLY A 139 8.32 1.48 12.56
C GLY A 139 9.23 2.68 12.29
N ASP A 140 10.53 2.50 12.54
CA ASP A 140 11.54 3.53 12.27
C ASP A 140 11.76 3.66 10.76
N GLY A 141 11.36 4.81 10.20
CA GLY A 141 11.46 5.08 8.77
C GLY A 141 10.41 4.38 7.90
N TYR A 142 9.40 3.72 8.45
CA TYR A 142 8.35 3.09 7.64
C TYR A 142 7.01 2.97 8.37
N SER A 143 5.96 2.77 7.60
CA SER A 143 4.66 2.32 8.09
C SER A 143 4.02 1.35 7.13
N VAL A 144 3.33 0.34 7.66
CA VAL A 144 2.47 -0.57 6.91
C VAL A 144 1.04 -0.42 7.39
N GLN A 145 0.09 -0.55 6.48
CA GLN A 145 -1.33 -0.50 6.81
C GLN A 145 -2.12 -1.45 5.92
N ALA A 146 -3.19 -2.02 6.48
CA ALA A 146 -4.01 -2.99 5.79
C ALA A 146 -5.47 -2.88 6.20
N ASN A 147 -6.37 -3.35 5.34
CA ASN A 147 -7.78 -3.56 5.64
C ASN A 147 -8.30 -4.78 4.88
N MET A 148 -9.45 -5.31 5.30
CA MET A 148 -10.03 -6.55 4.76
C MET A 148 -9.09 -7.77 4.92
N MET A 149 -8.25 -7.76 5.95
CA MET A 149 -7.34 -8.87 6.21
C MET A 149 -8.10 -10.06 6.82
N LEU A 150 -7.59 -11.26 6.59
CA LEU A 150 -8.01 -12.44 7.35
C LEU A 150 -7.26 -12.43 8.69
N ASN A 151 -7.92 -12.89 9.76
CA ASN A 151 -7.35 -12.99 11.11
C ASN A 151 -6.11 -13.90 11.16
#